data_d67d17fb11d51782611d02f4e94571aa
#
_entry.id   d67d17fb11d51782611d02f4e94571aa
#
_cell.length_a   1.000
_cell.length_b   1.000
_cell.length_c   1.000
_cell.angle_alpha   90.00
_cell.angle_beta   90.00
_cell.angle_gamma   90.00
#
_symmetry.space_group_name_H-M   'P 1'
#
loop_
_entity.id
_entity.type
_entity.pdbx_description
1 polymer ?
#
loop_
_entity_poly.entity_id
_entity_poly.type
_entity_poly.pdbx_seq_one_letter_code
_entity_poly.pdbx_strand_id
1 'polypeptide(L)'
;GNVENRDVVRIGNFNVVSDGQYLTYSPSRGSYSELSAQPAGRYTSQSSDLLSGDTFPVQFAVDPTGPQGGSLLASLISMPGTWGKMQEGGAVGTILMIIGSLATLLFIWRFYELWAIRGSVRAQAESATLTDDNALGRILRIAEEDKEADTETLELKMAEQILKERPSVEGLNWVLKIVSVVAPLMGLFGTIIGMIETFTMITLFGTGDPKTMASGISTALVTTWLGLMVAIPTTFMYATVNNISRGVLGTIEEHSTGMAAKRSEGTK
;
A
#
# COMPACT_ATOMS: atom_id res chain seq x y z
N GLY A 1 -15.54 -31.90 -21.87
CA GLY A 1 -15.15 -30.70 -22.57
C GLY A 1 -15.50 -30.84 -24.04
N ASN A 2 -16.06 -29.82 -24.63
CA ASN A 2 -16.36 -29.78 -26.04
C ASN A 2 -15.04 -29.82 -26.82
N VAL A 3 -14.93 -30.73 -27.81
CA VAL A 3 -13.82 -30.78 -28.76
C VAL A 3 -14.26 -29.99 -29.99
N GLU A 4 -13.53 -28.94 -30.28
CA GLU A 4 -13.73 -28.11 -31.47
C GLU A 4 -12.58 -28.33 -32.45
N ASN A 5 -12.90 -28.41 -33.73
CA ASN A 5 -11.90 -28.42 -34.79
C ASN A 5 -11.49 -26.99 -35.07
N ARG A 6 -10.22 -26.65 -34.84
CA ARG A 6 -9.65 -25.33 -35.12
C ARG A 6 -8.40 -25.48 -35.97
N ASP A 7 -8.13 -24.46 -36.78
CA ASP A 7 -6.86 -24.39 -37.50
C ASP A 7 -5.72 -24.12 -36.54
N VAL A 8 -4.67 -24.91 -36.67
CA VAL A 8 -3.50 -24.80 -35.80
C VAL A 8 -2.23 -24.65 -36.65
N VAL A 9 -1.36 -23.78 -36.23
CA VAL A 9 -0.01 -23.67 -36.80
C VAL A 9 0.95 -24.35 -35.84
N ARG A 10 1.64 -25.36 -36.33
CA ARG A 10 2.67 -26.08 -35.61
C ARG A 10 4.06 -25.66 -36.04
N ILE A 11 4.88 -25.26 -35.10
CA ILE A 11 6.25 -24.83 -35.34
C ILE A 11 7.20 -25.91 -34.85
N GLY A 12 7.53 -26.81 -35.76
CA GLY A 12 8.36 -28.00 -35.48
C GLY A 12 7.78 -28.83 -34.33
N ASN A 13 8.64 -29.19 -33.39
CA ASN A 13 8.24 -29.88 -32.14
C ASN A 13 8.14 -28.96 -30.95
N PHE A 14 8.21 -27.64 -31.15
CA PHE A 14 8.33 -26.69 -30.07
C PHE A 14 6.99 -26.12 -29.63
N ASN A 15 6.25 -25.49 -30.52
CA ASN A 15 5.02 -24.81 -30.21
C ASN A 15 3.88 -25.14 -31.17
N VAL A 16 2.66 -25.07 -30.62
CA VAL A 16 1.41 -25.10 -31.40
C VAL A 16 0.59 -23.90 -30.99
N VAL A 17 0.06 -23.18 -31.97
CA VAL A 17 -0.78 -22.01 -31.76
C VAL A 17 -2.05 -22.08 -32.57
N SER A 18 -3.14 -21.54 -32.03
CA SER A 18 -4.43 -21.37 -32.71
C SER A 18 -5.04 -20.05 -32.24
N ASP A 19 -5.57 -19.26 -33.15
CA ASP A 19 -6.22 -17.97 -32.86
C ASP A 19 -5.41 -17.02 -31.95
N GLY A 20 -4.10 -17.00 -32.15
CA GLY A 20 -3.20 -16.20 -31.32
C GLY A 20 -2.87 -16.79 -29.94
N GLN A 21 -3.40 -17.98 -29.62
CA GLN A 21 -3.18 -18.65 -28.34
C GLN A 21 -2.21 -19.81 -28.45
N TYR A 22 -1.38 -19.99 -27.45
CA TYR A 22 -0.50 -21.14 -27.33
C TYR A 22 -1.25 -22.35 -26.78
N LEU A 23 -1.03 -23.50 -27.39
CA LEU A 23 -1.66 -24.77 -27.04
C LEU A 23 -0.64 -25.77 -26.47
N THR A 24 -1.09 -26.64 -25.59
CA THR A 24 -0.31 -27.78 -25.10
C THR A 24 -0.93 -29.07 -25.54
N TYR A 25 -0.10 -30.04 -25.90
CA TYR A 25 -0.56 -31.39 -26.25
C TYR A 25 -0.78 -32.24 -24.99
N SER A 26 -1.95 -32.82 -24.85
CA SER A 26 -2.27 -33.75 -23.76
C SER A 26 -2.21 -35.18 -24.28
N PRO A 27 -1.17 -35.96 -23.94
CA PRO A 27 -1.03 -37.34 -24.43
C PRO A 27 -2.19 -38.23 -23.98
N SER A 28 -2.74 -37.99 -22.78
CA SER A 28 -3.85 -38.76 -22.22
C SER A 28 -5.18 -38.56 -22.95
N ARG A 29 -5.35 -37.41 -23.64
CA ARG A 29 -6.57 -37.08 -24.40
C ARG A 29 -6.36 -37.18 -25.91
N GLY A 30 -5.12 -37.28 -26.38
CA GLY A 30 -4.78 -37.26 -27.81
C GLY A 30 -5.16 -35.93 -28.51
N SER A 31 -5.32 -34.85 -27.75
CA SER A 31 -5.79 -33.56 -28.24
C SER A 31 -4.98 -32.40 -27.68
N TYR A 32 -5.05 -31.26 -28.37
CA TYR A 32 -4.49 -30.02 -27.89
C TYR A 32 -5.48 -29.33 -26.93
N SER A 33 -4.98 -28.70 -25.90
CA SER A 33 -5.76 -27.87 -24.98
C SER A 33 -5.12 -26.50 -24.86
N GLU A 34 -5.93 -25.47 -24.63
CA GLU A 34 -5.43 -24.15 -24.31
C GLU A 34 -4.62 -24.22 -23.01
N LEU A 35 -3.54 -23.42 -22.95
CA LEU A 35 -2.80 -23.26 -21.70
C LEU A 35 -3.70 -22.60 -20.66
N SER A 36 -3.59 -23.01 -19.40
CA SER A 36 -4.37 -22.44 -18.28
C SER A 36 -4.15 -20.94 -18.07
N ALA A 37 -3.03 -20.41 -18.56
CA ALA A 37 -2.75 -18.99 -18.69
C ALA A 37 -1.93 -18.77 -19.96
N GLN A 38 -2.21 -17.70 -20.69
CA GLN A 38 -1.49 -17.35 -21.92
C GLN A 38 -0.28 -16.45 -21.60
N PRO A 39 0.79 -16.47 -22.43
CA PRO A 39 1.91 -15.56 -22.30
C PRO A 39 1.46 -14.08 -22.38
N ALA A 40 2.34 -13.17 -21.98
CA ALA A 40 2.08 -11.72 -22.05
C ALA A 40 1.64 -11.30 -23.47
N GLY A 41 0.73 -10.32 -23.57
CA GLY A 41 0.06 -9.90 -24.79
C GLY A 41 0.96 -9.65 -26.00
N ARG A 42 2.23 -9.23 -25.77
CA ARG A 42 3.24 -9.09 -26.87
C ARG A 42 3.54 -10.40 -27.59
N TYR A 43 3.47 -11.54 -26.91
CA TYR A 43 3.75 -12.85 -27.54
C TYR A 43 2.51 -13.42 -28.21
N THR A 44 1.33 -13.18 -27.63
CA THR A 44 0.07 -13.61 -28.23
C THR A 44 -0.29 -12.79 -29.47
N SER A 45 0.03 -11.49 -29.53
CA SER A 45 -0.14 -10.69 -30.73
C SER A 45 0.76 -11.15 -31.88
N GLN A 46 2.02 -11.49 -31.57
CA GLN A 46 2.93 -12.05 -32.58
C GLN A 46 2.46 -13.42 -33.10
N SER A 47 1.79 -14.20 -32.28
CA SER A 47 1.21 -15.49 -32.72
C SER A 47 -0.04 -15.31 -33.57
N SER A 48 -0.81 -14.23 -33.41
CA SER A 48 -1.94 -13.90 -34.29
C SER A 48 -1.47 -13.45 -35.67
N ASP A 49 -0.36 -12.69 -35.74
CA ASP A 49 0.24 -12.25 -37.01
C ASP A 49 0.74 -13.43 -37.86
N LEU A 50 1.18 -14.53 -37.20
CA LEU A 50 1.60 -15.75 -37.88
C LEU A 50 0.43 -16.47 -38.59
N LEU A 51 -0.78 -16.38 -38.05
CA LEU A 51 -1.97 -17.01 -38.60
C LEU A 51 -2.60 -16.15 -39.72
N SER A 52 -2.46 -14.82 -39.67
CA SER A 52 -3.01 -13.94 -40.70
C SER A 52 -2.32 -14.04 -42.06
N GLY A 53 -1.06 -14.47 -42.08
CA GLY A 53 -0.31 -14.72 -43.31
C GLY A 53 0.05 -13.48 -44.16
N ASP A 54 -0.30 -12.29 -43.72
CA ASP A 54 -0.24 -11.06 -44.54
C ASP A 54 1.14 -10.40 -44.62
N THR A 55 2.05 -10.73 -43.69
CA THR A 55 3.38 -10.08 -43.66
C THR A 55 4.48 -11.08 -43.25
N PHE A 56 5.49 -11.24 -44.07
CA PHE A 56 6.72 -11.98 -43.78
C PHE A 56 7.94 -11.06 -43.89
N PRO A 57 8.92 -11.17 -42.97
CA PRO A 57 9.10 -12.15 -41.89
C PRO A 57 8.33 -11.77 -40.61
N VAL A 58 7.71 -12.77 -39.94
CA VAL A 58 7.03 -12.62 -38.65
C VAL A 58 8.00 -13.00 -37.54
N GLN A 59 8.11 -12.14 -36.50
CA GLN A 59 8.83 -12.47 -35.28
C GLN A 59 7.91 -13.30 -34.39
N PHE A 60 8.36 -14.46 -33.95
CA PHE A 60 7.59 -15.38 -33.15
C PHE A 60 8.44 -15.93 -32.00
N ALA A 61 7.87 -16.01 -30.81
CA ALA A 61 8.53 -16.58 -29.64
C ALA A 61 8.44 -18.11 -29.68
N VAL A 62 9.59 -18.77 -29.80
CA VAL A 62 9.70 -20.23 -29.79
C VAL A 62 10.25 -20.69 -28.44
N ASP A 63 9.59 -21.67 -27.82
CA ASP A 63 10.14 -22.35 -26.65
C ASP A 63 11.00 -23.53 -27.06
N PRO A 64 12.34 -23.45 -26.94
CA PRO A 64 13.25 -24.50 -27.38
C PRO A 64 13.23 -25.73 -26.46
N THR A 65 12.61 -25.66 -25.27
CA THR A 65 12.63 -26.75 -24.30
C THR A 65 11.63 -27.84 -24.59
N GLY A 66 10.65 -27.59 -25.48
CA GLY A 66 9.73 -28.57 -26.02
C GLY A 66 8.86 -29.29 -25.00
N PRO A 67 8.07 -30.31 -25.43
CA PRO A 67 7.11 -30.98 -24.56
C PRO A 67 7.73 -31.94 -23.53
N GLN A 68 9.03 -32.18 -23.54
CA GLN A 68 9.69 -33.17 -22.68
C GLN A 68 10.37 -32.62 -21.42
N GLY A 69 10.41 -31.35 -21.21
CA GLY A 69 11.01 -30.78 -19.99
C GLY A 69 10.56 -29.38 -19.74
N GLY A 70 9.89 -29.14 -18.66
CA GLY A 70 9.43 -27.92 -18.09
C GLY A 70 9.53 -26.70 -19.01
N SER A 71 8.53 -26.48 -19.84
CA SER A 71 8.58 -25.48 -20.88
C SER A 71 8.88 -24.11 -20.25
N LEU A 72 9.90 -23.40 -20.74
CA LEU A 72 10.22 -22.02 -20.36
C LEU A 72 8.97 -21.14 -20.50
N LEU A 73 8.17 -21.40 -21.53
CA LEU A 73 6.90 -20.71 -21.74
C LEU A 73 5.90 -21.03 -20.63
N ALA A 74 5.78 -22.28 -20.20
CA ALA A 74 4.90 -22.67 -19.08
C ALA A 74 5.38 -22.08 -17.76
N SER A 75 6.67 -21.95 -17.53
CA SER A 75 7.21 -21.28 -16.35
C SER A 75 6.96 -19.76 -16.36
N LEU A 76 7.08 -19.13 -17.51
CA LEU A 76 6.74 -17.69 -17.68
C LEU A 76 5.23 -17.44 -17.52
N ILE A 77 4.40 -18.39 -17.95
CA ILE A 77 2.93 -18.34 -17.81
C ILE A 77 2.51 -18.58 -16.36
N SER A 78 3.22 -19.47 -15.65
CA SER A 78 2.93 -19.76 -14.24
C SER A 78 3.46 -18.69 -13.26
N MET A 79 4.21 -17.69 -13.76
CA MET A 79 4.61 -16.57 -12.90
C MET A 79 3.37 -15.74 -12.52
N PRO A 80 2.94 -15.76 -11.25
CA PRO A 80 1.80 -14.96 -10.83
C PRO A 80 2.11 -13.49 -11.07
N GLY A 81 1.14 -12.78 -11.65
CA GLY A 81 1.21 -11.31 -11.72
C GLY A 81 1.35 -10.71 -10.31
N THR A 82 1.59 -9.40 -10.21
CA THR A 82 1.76 -8.71 -8.92
C THR A 82 0.62 -9.00 -7.95
N TRP A 83 -0.61 -9.10 -8.44
CA TRP A 83 -1.79 -9.47 -7.64
C TRP A 83 -1.74 -10.92 -7.14
N GLY A 84 -1.37 -11.86 -8.00
CA GLY A 84 -1.20 -13.27 -7.61
C GLY A 84 -0.09 -13.44 -6.55
N LYS A 85 1.01 -12.69 -6.69
CA LYS A 85 2.08 -12.67 -5.67
C LYS A 85 1.58 -12.14 -4.32
N MET A 86 0.70 -11.13 -4.29
CA MET A 86 0.10 -10.66 -3.05
C MET A 86 -0.72 -11.74 -2.33
N GLN A 87 -1.41 -12.60 -3.08
CA GLN A 87 -2.19 -13.70 -2.51
C GLN A 87 -1.29 -14.81 -1.93
N GLU A 88 -0.06 -14.97 -2.42
CA GLU A 88 0.92 -15.92 -1.86
C GLU A 88 1.37 -15.56 -0.44
N GLY A 89 1.14 -14.33 0.02
CA GLY A 89 1.44 -13.89 1.38
C GLY A 89 0.58 -14.52 2.48
N GLY A 90 -0.40 -15.37 2.12
CA GLY A 90 -1.25 -16.10 3.06
C GLY A 90 -2.04 -15.21 4.01
N ALA A 91 -2.29 -15.70 5.23
CA ALA A 91 -3.05 -14.97 6.23
C ALA A 91 -2.37 -13.67 6.68
N VAL A 92 -1.05 -13.68 6.88
CA VAL A 92 -0.28 -12.50 7.29
C VAL A 92 -0.31 -11.42 6.21
N GLY A 93 -0.14 -11.81 4.94
CA GLY A 93 -0.24 -10.89 3.81
C GLY A 93 -1.62 -10.25 3.71
N THR A 94 -2.68 -11.02 3.90
CA THR A 94 -4.06 -10.50 3.91
C THR A 94 -4.29 -9.48 5.02
N ILE A 95 -3.82 -9.75 6.24
CA ILE A 95 -3.91 -8.83 7.38
C ILE A 95 -3.15 -7.52 7.07
N LEU A 96 -1.93 -7.62 6.51
CA LEU A 96 -1.14 -6.45 6.12
C LEU A 96 -1.86 -5.59 5.08
N MET A 97 -2.50 -6.19 4.09
CA MET A 97 -3.27 -5.46 3.09
C MET A 97 -4.48 -4.73 3.69
N ILE A 98 -5.19 -5.37 4.63
CA ILE A 98 -6.31 -4.75 5.36
C ILE A 98 -5.80 -3.55 6.19
N ILE A 99 -4.73 -3.74 6.97
CA ILE A 99 -4.13 -2.68 7.79
C ILE A 99 -3.66 -1.51 6.90
N GLY A 100 -2.99 -1.79 5.79
CA GLY A 100 -2.54 -0.78 4.85
C GLY A 100 -3.70 0.01 4.22
N SER A 101 -4.78 -0.67 3.86
CA SER A 101 -5.99 -0.04 3.32
C SER A 101 -6.66 0.87 4.35
N LEU A 102 -6.83 0.40 5.59
CA LEU A 102 -7.39 1.17 6.70
C LEU A 102 -6.50 2.39 7.04
N ALA A 103 -5.18 2.21 7.07
CA ALA A 103 -4.25 3.31 7.30
C ALA A 103 -4.33 4.38 6.20
N THR A 104 -4.49 3.96 4.94
CA THR A 104 -4.66 4.89 3.81
C THR A 104 -5.97 5.67 3.92
N LEU A 105 -7.09 5.01 4.27
CA LEU A 105 -8.37 5.67 4.49
C LEU A 105 -8.30 6.66 5.67
N LEU A 106 -7.68 6.24 6.78
CA LEU A 106 -7.45 7.10 7.95
C LEU A 106 -6.59 8.33 7.59
N PHE A 107 -5.54 8.13 6.79
CA PHE A 107 -4.70 9.23 6.31
C PHE A 107 -5.51 10.24 5.49
N ILE A 108 -6.28 9.79 4.51
CA ILE A 108 -7.09 10.65 3.64
C ILE A 108 -8.06 11.48 4.51
N TRP A 109 -8.80 10.81 5.39
CA TRP A 109 -9.74 11.50 6.28
C TRP A 109 -9.03 12.54 7.16
N ARG A 110 -7.93 12.14 7.81
CA ARG A 110 -7.18 13.00 8.71
C ARG A 110 -6.49 14.16 7.99
N PHE A 111 -6.01 13.93 6.79
CA PHE A 111 -5.41 14.96 5.96
C PHE A 111 -6.40 16.09 5.64
N TYR A 112 -7.62 15.73 5.22
CA TYR A 112 -8.67 16.71 4.95
C TYR A 112 -9.10 17.48 6.20
N GLU A 113 -9.27 16.79 7.32
CA GLU A 113 -9.62 17.41 8.62
C GLU A 113 -8.55 18.44 9.05
N LEU A 114 -7.29 18.03 9.06
CA LEU A 114 -6.18 18.92 9.43
C LEU A 114 -5.99 20.09 8.46
N TRP A 115 -6.24 19.85 7.19
CA TRP A 115 -6.17 20.91 6.19
C TRP A 115 -7.25 21.97 6.43
N ALA A 116 -8.48 21.55 6.79
CA ALA A 116 -9.56 22.46 7.20
C ALA A 116 -9.22 23.22 8.49
N ILE A 117 -8.72 22.51 9.54
CA ILE A 117 -8.30 23.14 10.80
C ILE A 117 -7.18 24.16 10.56
N ARG A 118 -6.19 23.81 9.75
CA ARG A 118 -5.11 24.73 9.38
C ARG A 118 -5.62 25.99 8.69
N GLY A 119 -6.59 25.83 7.77
CA GLY A 119 -7.22 26.93 7.06
C GLY A 119 -7.96 27.88 8.01
N SER A 120 -8.77 27.34 8.92
CA SER A 120 -9.54 28.12 9.89
C SER A 120 -8.65 28.84 10.92
N VAL A 121 -7.61 28.17 11.42
CA VAL A 121 -6.63 28.77 12.35
C VAL A 121 -5.86 29.91 11.69
N ARG A 122 -5.43 29.72 10.44
CA ARG A 122 -4.73 30.76 9.69
C ARG A 122 -5.62 31.97 9.38
N ALA A 123 -6.86 31.72 8.95
CA ALA A 123 -7.82 32.80 8.72
C ALA A 123 -8.11 33.59 10.00
N GLN A 124 -8.18 32.94 11.18
CA GLN A 124 -8.33 33.58 12.46
C GLN A 124 -7.09 34.40 12.85
N ALA A 125 -5.89 33.91 12.57
CA ALA A 125 -4.63 34.61 12.84
C ALA A 125 -4.51 35.93 12.07
N GLU A 126 -5.09 35.99 10.88
CA GLU A 126 -5.12 37.20 10.02
C GLU A 126 -6.36 38.11 10.30
N SER A 127 -7.35 37.63 11.05
CA SER A 127 -8.62 38.33 11.33
C SER A 127 -8.58 39.07 12.67
N ALA A 128 -9.10 40.28 12.67
CA ALA A 128 -9.30 41.07 13.92
C ALA A 128 -10.55 40.60 14.70
N THR A 129 -11.50 39.90 14.07
CA THR A 129 -12.73 39.41 14.72
C THR A 129 -12.53 37.99 15.24
N LEU A 130 -12.77 37.78 16.53
CA LEU A 130 -12.67 36.47 17.16
C LEU A 130 -13.92 35.64 16.87
N THR A 131 -13.70 34.38 16.44
CA THR A 131 -14.76 33.40 16.20
C THR A 131 -14.51 32.15 17.04
N ASP A 132 -15.58 31.53 17.56
CA ASP A 132 -15.46 30.31 18.37
C ASP A 132 -15.31 29.04 17.53
N ASP A 133 -15.42 29.16 16.23
CA ASP A 133 -15.45 28.02 15.31
C ASP A 133 -14.10 27.33 15.18
N ASN A 134 -13.03 27.94 15.65
CA ASN A 134 -11.68 27.38 15.56
C ASN A 134 -10.92 27.43 16.89
N ALA A 135 -9.91 26.57 17.02
CA ALA A 135 -9.12 26.44 18.26
C ALA A 135 -8.44 27.73 18.67
N LEU A 136 -7.86 28.49 17.72
CA LEU A 136 -7.19 29.75 18.02
C LEU A 136 -8.19 30.80 18.55
N GLY A 137 -9.36 30.94 17.93
CA GLY A 137 -10.38 31.90 18.37
C GLY A 137 -10.87 31.62 19.79
N ARG A 138 -11.11 30.35 20.14
CA ARG A 138 -11.49 29.94 21.51
C ARG A 138 -10.42 30.28 22.56
N ILE A 139 -9.14 30.16 22.19
CA ILE A 139 -8.03 30.49 23.09
C ILE A 139 -7.90 32.00 23.22
N LEU A 140 -7.99 32.76 22.14
CA LEU A 140 -7.87 34.21 22.16
C LEU A 140 -9.05 34.88 22.88
N ARG A 141 -10.24 34.25 22.86
CA ARG A 141 -11.42 34.73 23.61
C ARG A 141 -11.20 34.73 25.12
N ILE A 142 -10.46 33.77 25.67
CA ILE A 142 -10.11 33.79 27.11
C ILE A 142 -9.39 35.07 27.48
N ALA A 143 -8.51 35.58 26.62
CA ALA A 143 -7.82 36.85 26.86
C ALA A 143 -8.73 38.08 26.75
N GLU A 144 -9.81 37.97 25.96
CA GLU A 144 -10.80 39.08 25.84
C GLU A 144 -11.81 39.10 26.97
N GLU A 145 -12.23 37.93 27.47
CA GLU A 145 -13.18 37.79 28.59
C GLU A 145 -12.53 38.16 29.94
N ASP A 146 -11.29 37.74 30.18
CA ASP A 146 -10.57 37.98 31.43
C ASP A 146 -9.66 39.20 31.37
N LYS A 147 -10.25 40.36 31.09
CA LYS A 147 -9.47 41.64 31.01
C LYS A 147 -8.80 42.07 32.31
N GLU A 148 -9.32 41.65 33.43
CA GLU A 148 -8.81 42.01 34.77
C GLU A 148 -7.82 40.95 35.33
N ALA A 149 -7.67 39.79 34.67
CA ALA A 149 -6.77 38.75 35.13
C ALA A 149 -5.30 39.22 35.02
N ASP A 150 -4.50 38.85 36.01
CA ASP A 150 -3.05 39.03 35.97
C ASP A 150 -2.45 38.23 34.78
N THR A 151 -1.36 38.72 34.22
CA THR A 151 -0.70 38.16 33.04
C THR A 151 -0.34 36.67 33.24
N GLU A 152 0.16 36.30 34.43
CA GLU A 152 0.51 34.93 34.77
C GLU A 152 -0.73 34.03 34.78
N THR A 153 -1.83 34.48 35.36
CA THR A 153 -3.12 33.76 35.38
C THR A 153 -3.68 33.58 33.97
N LEU A 154 -3.54 34.60 33.12
CA LEU A 154 -3.97 34.54 31.72
C LEU A 154 -3.16 33.48 30.92
N GLU A 155 -1.83 33.52 31.05
CA GLU A 155 -0.95 32.54 30.40
C GLU A 155 -1.31 31.12 30.79
N LEU A 156 -1.57 30.84 32.09
CA LEU A 156 -1.97 29.54 32.56
C LEU A 156 -3.32 29.09 31.99
N LYS A 157 -4.31 29.97 31.90
CA LYS A 157 -5.62 29.66 31.30
C LYS A 157 -5.52 29.36 29.80
N MET A 158 -4.73 30.16 29.08
CA MET A 158 -4.49 29.93 27.66
C MET A 158 -3.72 28.61 27.42
N ALA A 159 -2.71 28.33 28.23
CA ALA A 159 -1.98 27.06 28.17
C ALA A 159 -2.89 25.84 28.46
N GLU A 160 -3.78 25.95 29.46
CA GLU A 160 -4.79 24.93 29.74
C GLU A 160 -5.71 24.68 28.53
N GLN A 161 -6.16 25.76 27.89
CA GLN A 161 -7.02 25.61 26.70
C GLN A 161 -6.26 25.02 25.52
N ILE A 162 -4.99 25.38 25.30
CA ILE A 162 -4.14 24.75 24.28
C ILE A 162 -4.05 23.25 24.53
N LEU A 163 -3.86 22.81 25.77
CA LEU A 163 -3.83 21.39 26.13
C LEU A 163 -5.17 20.70 25.86
N LYS A 164 -6.31 21.37 26.03
CA LYS A 164 -7.64 20.85 25.69
C LYS A 164 -7.86 20.73 24.18
N GLU A 165 -7.30 21.64 23.37
CA GLU A 165 -7.43 21.61 21.91
C GLU A 165 -6.43 20.64 21.25
N ARG A 166 -5.32 20.34 21.90
CA ARG A 166 -4.26 19.49 21.37
C ARG A 166 -4.74 18.12 20.87
N PRO A 167 -5.63 17.39 21.58
CA PRO A 167 -6.15 16.10 21.09
C PRO A 167 -6.93 16.20 19.78
N SER A 168 -7.58 17.33 19.50
CA SER A 168 -8.29 17.55 18.23
C SER A 168 -7.30 17.72 17.06
N VAL A 169 -6.14 18.33 17.31
CA VAL A 169 -5.11 18.58 16.31
C VAL A 169 -4.16 17.40 16.13
N GLU A 170 -3.74 16.72 17.20
CA GLU A 170 -2.85 15.55 17.12
C GLU A 170 -3.60 14.24 16.88
N GLY A 171 -4.81 14.12 17.38
CA GLY A 171 -5.80 13.07 17.16
C GLY A 171 -5.26 11.67 16.95
N LEU A 172 -5.68 11.04 15.87
CA LEU A 172 -5.32 9.67 15.50
C LEU A 172 -3.97 9.54 14.75
N ASN A 173 -3.13 10.59 14.74
CA ASN A 173 -1.85 10.55 14.04
C ASN A 173 -0.94 9.42 14.57
N TRP A 174 -1.06 9.09 15.88
CA TRP A 174 -0.32 8.00 16.49
C TRP A 174 -0.60 6.63 15.88
N VAL A 175 -1.82 6.42 15.33
CA VAL A 175 -2.19 5.17 14.67
C VAL A 175 -1.34 4.96 13.42
N LEU A 176 -1.17 6.00 12.59
CA LEU A 176 -0.31 5.94 11.41
C LEU A 176 1.15 5.65 11.80
N LYS A 177 1.62 6.24 12.91
CA LYS A 177 2.95 5.96 13.45
C LYS A 177 3.09 4.48 13.84
N ILE A 178 2.11 3.92 14.54
CA ILE A 178 2.15 2.50 14.93
C ILE A 178 2.16 1.61 13.71
N VAL A 179 1.28 1.85 12.72
CA VAL A 179 1.22 1.04 11.50
C VAL A 179 2.56 1.07 10.77
N SER A 180 3.22 2.23 10.65
CA SER A 180 4.52 2.36 9.98
C SER A 180 5.63 1.53 10.64
N VAL A 181 5.55 1.31 11.95
CA VAL A 181 6.54 0.52 12.71
C VAL A 181 6.16 -0.96 12.76
N VAL A 182 4.87 -1.26 12.94
CA VAL A 182 4.38 -2.64 13.12
C VAL A 182 4.31 -3.39 11.79
N ALA A 183 4.01 -2.73 10.67
CA ALA A 183 3.88 -3.42 9.39
C ALA A 183 5.15 -4.18 8.95
N PRO A 184 6.38 -3.64 9.06
CA PRO A 184 7.60 -4.41 8.76
C PRO A 184 7.81 -5.58 9.71
N LEU A 185 7.46 -5.41 11.01
CA LEU A 185 7.58 -6.48 12.00
C LEU A 185 6.60 -7.61 11.71
N MET A 186 5.38 -7.30 11.25
CA MET A 186 4.44 -8.30 10.77
C MET A 186 4.93 -9.00 9.50
N GLY A 187 5.59 -8.28 8.60
CA GLY A 187 6.27 -8.88 7.45
C GLY A 187 7.33 -9.88 7.88
N LEU A 188 8.18 -9.50 8.83
CA LEU A 188 9.19 -10.39 9.43
C LEU A 188 8.54 -11.61 10.12
N PHE A 189 7.46 -11.41 10.86
CA PHE A 189 6.69 -12.49 11.46
C PHE A 189 6.18 -13.49 10.41
N GLY A 190 5.71 -12.98 9.27
CA GLY A 190 5.33 -13.83 8.13
C GLY A 190 6.47 -14.67 7.57
N THR A 191 7.73 -14.16 7.60
CA THR A 191 8.88 -14.98 7.18
C THR A 191 9.12 -16.15 8.12
N ILE A 192 8.97 -15.93 9.42
CA ILE A 192 9.14 -16.99 10.41
C ILE A 192 8.12 -18.10 10.17
N ILE A 193 6.83 -17.75 9.97
CA ILE A 193 5.78 -18.72 9.68
C ILE A 193 6.08 -19.50 8.39
N GLY A 194 6.38 -18.81 7.29
CA GLY A 194 6.65 -19.46 5.99
C GLY A 194 7.87 -20.38 6.04
N MET A 195 8.90 -20.02 6.81
CA MET A 195 10.06 -20.91 6.99
C MET A 195 9.76 -22.12 7.87
N ILE A 196 8.95 -21.95 8.94
CA ILE A 196 8.48 -23.08 9.75
C ILE A 196 7.69 -24.07 8.90
N GLU A 197 6.78 -23.59 8.07
CA GLU A 197 6.02 -24.45 7.12
C GLU A 197 6.95 -25.18 6.18
N THR A 198 7.95 -24.50 5.60
CA THR A 198 8.94 -25.12 4.70
C THR A 198 9.70 -26.24 5.39
N PHE A 199 10.22 -26.02 6.59
CA PHE A 199 10.95 -27.06 7.35
C PHE A 199 10.04 -28.20 7.78
N THR A 200 8.80 -27.92 8.12
CA THR A 200 7.79 -28.97 8.43
C THR A 200 7.55 -29.87 7.22
N MET A 201 7.39 -29.27 6.03
CA MET A 201 7.23 -30.05 4.80
C MET A 201 8.46 -30.90 4.47
N ILE A 202 9.65 -30.35 4.65
CA ILE A 202 10.91 -31.11 4.48
C ILE A 202 10.98 -32.31 5.45
N THR A 203 10.55 -32.10 6.70
CA THR A 203 10.58 -33.18 7.71
C THR A 203 9.57 -34.28 7.42
N LEU A 204 8.39 -33.93 6.92
CA LEU A 204 7.30 -34.89 6.64
C LEU A 204 7.51 -35.64 5.32
N PHE A 205 7.96 -34.95 4.28
CA PHE A 205 7.99 -35.49 2.90
C PHE A 205 9.42 -35.65 2.35
N GLY A 206 10.43 -35.24 3.12
CA GLY A 206 11.81 -35.20 2.64
C GLY A 206 12.05 -34.07 1.63
N THR A 207 13.23 -34.08 1.01
CA THR A 207 13.61 -33.07 0.00
C THR A 207 13.10 -33.38 -1.42
N GLY A 208 12.17 -34.33 -1.55
CA GLY A 208 11.75 -34.88 -2.85
C GLY A 208 10.81 -34.02 -3.66
N ASP A 209 10.16 -33.03 -3.08
CA ASP A 209 9.27 -32.09 -3.79
C ASP A 209 9.73 -30.63 -3.69
N PRO A 210 10.55 -30.17 -4.66
CA PRO A 210 11.02 -28.79 -4.69
C PRO A 210 9.90 -27.76 -4.80
N LYS A 211 8.74 -28.11 -5.35
CA LYS A 211 7.63 -27.20 -5.56
C LYS A 211 6.96 -26.81 -4.24
N THR A 212 6.74 -27.77 -3.36
CA THR A 212 6.17 -27.54 -2.03
C THR A 212 7.10 -26.70 -1.16
N MET A 213 8.41 -26.96 -1.23
CA MET A 213 9.42 -26.17 -0.52
C MET A 213 9.46 -24.72 -1.04
N ALA A 214 9.42 -24.53 -2.36
CA ALA A 214 9.42 -23.20 -2.98
C ALA A 214 8.21 -22.36 -2.55
N SER A 215 7.05 -22.98 -2.32
CA SER A 215 5.82 -22.30 -1.89
C SER A 215 5.99 -21.63 -0.53
N GLY A 216 6.52 -22.33 0.49
CA GLY A 216 6.73 -21.74 1.83
C GLY A 216 7.79 -20.64 1.83
N ILE A 217 8.85 -20.78 1.03
CA ILE A 217 9.88 -19.75 0.85
C ILE A 217 9.25 -18.51 0.16
N SER A 218 8.42 -18.72 -0.86
CA SER A 218 7.71 -17.64 -1.56
C SER A 218 6.83 -16.86 -0.59
N THR A 219 6.03 -17.54 0.22
CA THR A 219 5.18 -16.92 1.25
C THR A 219 6.01 -16.07 2.22
N ALA A 220 7.14 -16.58 2.68
CA ALA A 220 8.05 -15.86 3.56
C ALA A 220 8.55 -14.54 2.93
N LEU A 221 9.05 -14.59 1.70
CA LEU A 221 9.57 -13.41 1.00
C LEU A 221 8.48 -12.39 0.67
N VAL A 222 7.31 -12.87 0.24
CA VAL A 222 6.16 -12.02 -0.11
C VAL A 222 5.62 -11.27 1.10
N THR A 223 5.54 -11.89 2.26
CA THR A 223 5.07 -11.20 3.48
C THR A 223 5.98 -10.06 3.90
N THR A 224 7.31 -10.23 3.79
CA THR A 224 8.25 -9.13 4.05
C THR A 224 8.09 -7.99 3.05
N TRP A 225 7.98 -8.32 1.77
CA TRP A 225 7.75 -7.35 0.72
C TRP A 225 6.46 -6.54 0.96
N LEU A 226 5.34 -7.22 1.32
CA LEU A 226 4.07 -6.58 1.68
C LEU A 226 4.20 -5.70 2.91
N GLY A 227 4.91 -6.15 3.94
CA GLY A 227 5.18 -5.36 5.15
C GLY A 227 5.86 -4.03 4.84
N LEU A 228 6.90 -4.05 3.99
CA LEU A 228 7.60 -2.85 3.54
C LEU A 228 6.73 -1.98 2.62
N MET A 229 5.95 -2.61 1.74
CA MET A 229 5.02 -1.90 0.85
C MET A 229 3.95 -1.10 1.61
N VAL A 230 3.52 -1.58 2.77
CA VAL A 230 2.62 -0.85 3.68
C VAL A 230 3.37 0.19 4.50
N ALA A 231 4.52 -0.16 5.06
CA ALA A 231 5.27 0.68 6.00
C ALA A 231 5.81 1.96 5.38
N ILE A 232 6.39 1.86 4.17
CA ILE A 232 7.03 3.01 3.52
C ILE A 232 6.01 4.13 3.24
N PRO A 233 4.89 3.89 2.53
CA PRO A 233 3.89 4.93 2.33
C PRO A 233 3.31 5.46 3.64
N THR A 234 3.02 4.58 4.62
CA THR A 234 2.43 4.98 5.90
C THR A 234 3.38 5.88 6.70
N THR A 235 4.69 5.67 6.60
CA THR A 235 5.69 6.56 7.22
C THR A 235 5.61 7.98 6.63
N PHE A 236 5.51 8.11 5.31
CA PHE A 236 5.34 9.42 4.66
C PHE A 236 4.00 10.06 5.01
N MET A 237 2.92 9.27 5.05
CA MET A 237 1.60 9.71 5.48
C MET A 237 1.65 10.28 6.90
N TYR A 238 2.25 9.53 7.84
CA TYR A 238 2.44 10.00 9.22
C TYR A 238 3.26 11.29 9.28
N ALA A 239 4.39 11.34 8.59
CA ALA A 239 5.25 12.54 8.58
C ALA A 239 4.49 13.78 8.09
N THR A 240 3.67 13.62 7.05
CA THR A 240 2.86 14.70 6.46
C THR A 240 1.83 15.23 7.46
N VAL A 241 0.98 14.34 8.04
CA VAL A 241 -0.05 14.74 9.01
C VAL A 241 0.56 15.35 10.26
N ASN A 242 1.63 14.74 10.76
CA ASN A 242 2.33 15.21 11.95
C ASN A 242 2.96 16.60 11.74
N ASN A 243 3.50 16.86 10.55
CA ASN A 243 4.04 18.19 10.21
C ASN A 243 2.94 19.25 10.15
N ILE A 244 1.78 18.94 9.57
CA ILE A 244 0.62 19.84 9.54
C ILE A 244 0.13 20.11 10.96
N SER A 245 -0.03 19.08 11.80
CA SER A 245 -0.46 19.22 13.20
C SER A 245 0.47 20.12 14.01
N ARG A 246 1.78 19.91 13.89
CA ARG A 246 2.78 20.76 14.55
C ARG A 246 2.74 22.19 14.07
N GLY A 247 2.53 22.41 12.78
CA GLY A 247 2.39 23.75 12.22
C GLY A 247 1.17 24.48 12.77
N VAL A 248 0.03 23.78 12.91
CA VAL A 248 -1.18 24.35 13.52
C VAL A 248 -0.96 24.71 14.99
N LEU A 249 -0.40 23.78 15.78
CA LEU A 249 -0.09 24.04 17.19
C LEU A 249 0.91 25.18 17.37
N GLY A 250 1.96 25.23 16.54
CA GLY A 250 2.92 26.34 16.56
C GLY A 250 2.28 27.70 16.30
N THR A 251 1.36 27.77 15.31
CA THR A 251 0.61 29.03 15.06
C THR A 251 -0.26 29.42 16.27
N ILE A 252 -0.92 28.45 16.89
CA ILE A 252 -1.73 28.69 18.10
C ILE A 252 -0.86 29.20 19.26
N GLU A 253 0.26 28.54 19.54
CA GLU A 253 1.19 28.91 20.60
C GLU A 253 1.80 30.30 20.36
N GLU A 254 2.22 30.60 19.13
CA GLU A 254 2.79 31.90 18.75
C GLU A 254 1.81 33.06 19.01
N HIS A 255 0.56 32.93 18.54
CA HIS A 255 -0.44 33.97 18.71
C HIS A 255 -0.87 34.12 20.16
N SER A 256 -0.97 33.04 20.91
CA SER A 256 -1.30 33.02 22.32
C SER A 256 -0.22 33.76 23.15
N THR A 257 1.04 33.38 22.93
CA THR A 257 2.18 34.04 23.62
C THR A 257 2.31 35.50 23.23
N GLY A 258 2.12 35.85 21.94
CA GLY A 258 2.15 37.22 21.46
C GLY A 258 1.06 38.10 22.09
N MET A 259 -0.13 37.54 22.36
CA MET A 259 -1.21 38.25 23.04
C MET A 259 -0.90 38.49 24.53
N ALA A 260 -0.37 37.49 25.22
CA ALA A 260 0.07 37.62 26.61
C ALA A 260 1.19 38.69 26.77
N ALA A 261 2.16 38.71 25.86
CA ALA A 261 3.25 39.69 25.83
C ALA A 261 2.74 41.12 25.63
N LYS A 262 1.86 41.35 24.65
CA LYS A 262 1.25 42.69 24.41
C LYS A 262 0.52 43.22 25.66
N ARG A 263 -0.14 42.33 26.41
CA ARG A 263 -0.83 42.70 27.64
C ARG A 263 0.14 43.09 28.74
N SER A 264 1.22 42.37 28.92
CA SER A 264 2.31 42.68 29.85
C SER A 264 2.92 44.08 29.60
N GLU A 265 3.06 44.47 28.31
CA GLU A 265 3.57 45.78 27.94
C GLU A 265 2.55 46.90 28.16
N GLY A 266 1.25 46.62 27.98
CA GLY A 266 0.18 47.61 28.19
C GLY A 266 -0.18 47.87 29.67
N THR A 267 0.35 47.04 30.60
CA THR A 267 0.13 47.18 32.04
C THR A 267 1.26 48.00 32.74
N LYS A 268 2.28 48.39 31.99
CA LYS A 268 3.33 49.34 32.41
C LYS A 268 2.96 50.76 32.00
#